data_4a530661302745535ae00721356f78bc
#
_entry.id   4a530661302745535ae00721356f78bc
#
_cell.length_a   1.000
_cell.length_b   1.000
_cell.length_c   1.000
_cell.angle_alpha   90.00
_cell.angle_beta   90.00
_cell.angle_gamma   90.00
#
_symmetry.space_group_name_H-M   'P 1'
#
loop_
_entity.id
_entity.type
_entity.pdbx_description
1 polymer ?
#
loop_
_entity_poly.entity_id
_entity_poly.type
_entity_poly.pdbx_seq_one_letter_code
_entity_poly.pdbx_strand_id
1 'polypeptide(L)'
;MEGTNAGVPWTQRAFGHSFSTKHQTVKDRVAASIEAEFPGASITHVRDYTNAFDGFAIEAPAAALEAIKGTEGIKTAFIERHHKPMVVDGDTGVAGVDAVNPELKNGSSLEMTRANQTPQKGDNQVIEVIDTGIESTHQAFSGSMDDVSVRLSQHDVEVLASQLSHGKTGAYINAKIPFVFDYADNDANVLPTSTKDLSHGTHVAAIATANGGEVRGTAPNAQLIVAKVVHDADGTMSDDALLAALDDALIIKPDVINISLGDDSGMSSEAGSIFADVYKALAHAGITVNAASGNAFSTAYGNNSGQNKPFASDPDTGTLGEPASYKSNLAVASVDSQDTLPYVRLGDHKIPYATAID
;
A
#
# COMPACT_ATOMS: atom_id res chain seq x y z
N MET A 1 -11.97 2.66 -24.55
CA MET A 1 -10.75 2.62 -25.37
C MET A 1 -10.21 1.22 -25.35
N GLU A 2 -10.16 0.56 -26.48
CA GLU A 2 -9.45 -0.67 -26.68
C GLU A 2 -7.97 -0.31 -26.77
N GLY A 3 -7.20 -0.70 -25.82
CA GLY A 3 -5.76 -0.49 -25.88
C GLY A 3 -5.08 -0.49 -24.53
N THR A 4 -5.37 -1.50 -23.70
CA THR A 4 -4.37 -1.93 -22.76
C THR A 4 -3.24 -2.52 -23.56
N ASN A 5 -2.02 -1.97 -23.46
CA ASN A 5 -0.79 -2.52 -24.05
C ASN A 5 -0.39 -3.88 -23.43
N ALA A 6 -1.36 -4.64 -22.93
CA ALA A 6 -1.19 -6.00 -22.45
C ALA A 6 -0.79 -6.88 -23.66
N GLY A 7 0.47 -7.26 -23.69
CA GLY A 7 1.04 -8.12 -24.75
C GLY A 7 2.18 -7.52 -25.58
N VAL A 8 2.47 -6.22 -25.44
CA VAL A 8 3.65 -5.63 -26.09
C VAL A 8 4.87 -5.83 -25.18
N PRO A 9 5.97 -6.43 -25.65
CA PRO A 9 7.20 -6.53 -24.89
C PRO A 9 7.63 -5.14 -24.38
N TRP A 10 8.06 -5.05 -23.14
CA TRP A 10 8.43 -3.80 -22.47
C TRP A 10 9.49 -2.99 -23.25
N THR A 11 10.35 -3.66 -24.00
CA THR A 11 11.36 -3.05 -24.88
C THR A 11 10.80 -2.30 -26.09
N GLN A 12 9.50 -2.42 -26.39
CA GLN A 12 8.85 -1.78 -27.53
C GLN A 12 7.82 -0.71 -27.14
N ARG A 13 7.63 -0.43 -25.85
CA ARG A 13 6.78 0.68 -25.44
C ARG A 13 7.50 2.00 -25.74
N ALA A 14 7.11 2.64 -26.84
CA ALA A 14 7.51 4.01 -27.13
C ALA A 14 6.80 4.93 -26.15
N PHE A 15 7.50 5.31 -25.07
CA PHE A 15 6.98 6.18 -24.04
C PHE A 15 6.78 7.61 -24.56
N GLY A 16 5.66 8.18 -24.22
CA GLY A 16 5.50 9.57 -23.92
C GLY A 16 4.74 10.43 -24.91
N HIS A 17 4.93 10.35 -26.20
CA HIS A 17 4.33 11.36 -27.11
C HIS A 17 2.90 11.06 -27.54
N SER A 18 2.52 9.80 -27.70
CA SER A 18 1.19 9.43 -28.20
C SER A 18 0.09 9.51 -27.11
N PHE A 19 0.42 9.13 -25.87
CA PHE A 19 -0.50 9.20 -24.74
C PHE A 19 -0.74 10.64 -24.26
N SER A 20 0.32 11.42 -24.13
CA SER A 20 0.23 12.83 -23.73
C SER A 20 -0.72 13.65 -24.61
N THR A 21 -0.69 13.45 -25.93
CA THR A 21 -1.58 14.16 -26.86
C THR A 21 -3.03 13.70 -26.74
N LYS A 22 -3.27 12.40 -26.49
CA LYS A 22 -4.63 11.87 -26.28
C LYS A 22 -5.19 12.34 -24.95
N HIS A 23 -4.41 12.29 -23.89
CA HIS A 23 -4.79 12.82 -22.58
C HIS A 23 -5.18 14.30 -22.69
N GLN A 24 -4.35 15.12 -23.35
CA GLN A 24 -4.66 16.54 -23.50
C GLN A 24 -5.98 16.77 -24.20
N THR A 25 -6.25 16.06 -25.28
CA THR A 25 -7.54 16.18 -26.00
C THR A 25 -8.73 15.80 -25.13
N VAL A 26 -8.61 14.75 -24.32
CA VAL A 26 -9.69 14.34 -23.40
C VAL A 26 -9.85 15.33 -22.26
N LYS A 27 -8.75 15.82 -21.69
CA LYS A 27 -8.76 16.88 -20.66
C LYS A 27 -9.45 18.15 -21.17
N ASP A 28 -9.15 18.57 -22.39
CA ASP A 28 -9.78 19.75 -22.98
C ASP A 28 -11.30 19.57 -23.15
N ARG A 29 -11.75 18.35 -23.51
CA ARG A 29 -13.18 18.01 -23.57
C ARG A 29 -13.83 18.01 -22.19
N VAL A 30 -13.15 17.43 -21.19
CA VAL A 30 -13.60 17.43 -19.79
C VAL A 30 -13.74 18.85 -19.29
N ALA A 31 -12.74 19.71 -19.54
CA ALA A 31 -12.78 21.11 -19.15
C ALA A 31 -13.98 21.84 -19.82
N ALA A 32 -14.20 21.59 -21.11
CA ALA A 32 -15.34 22.17 -21.83
C ALA A 32 -16.69 21.66 -21.29
N SER A 33 -16.81 20.39 -20.93
CA SER A 33 -18.02 19.82 -20.34
C SER A 33 -18.31 20.43 -18.97
N ILE A 34 -17.26 20.61 -18.15
CA ILE A 34 -17.40 21.25 -16.83
C ILE A 34 -17.80 22.72 -16.99
N GLU A 35 -17.14 23.48 -17.86
CA GLU A 35 -17.45 24.90 -18.09
C GLU A 35 -18.89 25.10 -18.59
N ALA A 36 -19.37 24.16 -19.40
CA ALA A 36 -20.76 24.26 -19.91
C ALA A 36 -21.83 24.14 -18.82
N GLU A 37 -21.60 23.31 -17.81
CA GLU A 37 -22.55 23.11 -16.71
C GLU A 37 -22.25 23.96 -15.48
N PHE A 38 -20.97 24.30 -15.27
CA PHE A 38 -20.46 25.03 -14.10
C PHE A 38 -19.53 26.19 -14.55
N PRO A 39 -20.10 27.24 -15.16
CA PRO A 39 -19.32 28.35 -15.72
C PRO A 39 -18.41 29.01 -14.69
N GLY A 40 -17.13 29.15 -15.02
CA GLY A 40 -16.12 29.72 -14.14
C GLY A 40 -15.60 28.77 -13.05
N ALA A 41 -15.90 27.48 -13.11
CA ALA A 41 -15.35 26.50 -12.18
C ALA A 41 -13.84 26.37 -12.35
N SER A 42 -13.13 26.32 -11.22
CA SER A 42 -11.69 26.02 -11.22
C SER A 42 -11.47 24.54 -11.50
N ILE A 43 -10.53 24.25 -12.40
CA ILE A 43 -10.10 22.90 -12.72
C ILE A 43 -8.57 22.88 -12.59
N THR A 44 -8.06 22.01 -11.74
CA THR A 44 -6.61 21.81 -11.58
C THR A 44 -6.26 20.39 -12.01
N HIS A 45 -5.29 20.24 -12.90
CA HIS A 45 -4.72 18.95 -13.22
C HIS A 45 -3.77 18.52 -12.08
N VAL A 46 -3.96 17.32 -11.58
CA VAL A 46 -3.15 16.76 -10.49
C VAL A 46 -2.10 15.82 -11.08
N ARG A 47 -2.52 14.78 -11.83
CA ARG A 47 -1.63 13.68 -12.18
C ARG A 47 -2.08 12.95 -13.45
N ASP A 48 -1.14 12.39 -14.21
CA ASP A 48 -1.40 11.49 -15.34
C ASP A 48 -0.91 10.08 -15.03
N TYR A 49 -1.70 9.06 -15.36
CA TYR A 49 -1.35 7.64 -15.23
C TYR A 49 -1.21 7.03 -16.62
N THR A 50 -0.11 6.30 -16.86
CA THR A 50 0.20 5.80 -18.20
C THR A 50 0.75 4.38 -18.25
N ASN A 51 1.05 3.78 -17.10
CA ASN A 51 1.67 2.46 -17.03
C ASN A 51 0.65 1.37 -16.65
N ALA A 52 -0.06 1.54 -15.55
CA ALA A 52 -1.07 0.60 -15.09
C ALA A 52 -2.40 0.76 -15.83
N PHE A 53 -2.76 2.00 -16.15
CA PHE A 53 -3.97 2.37 -16.89
C PHE A 53 -3.78 3.70 -17.63
N ASP A 54 -4.72 4.03 -18.49
CA ASP A 54 -4.73 5.28 -19.26
C ASP A 54 -5.73 6.24 -18.61
N GLY A 55 -5.26 7.18 -17.79
CA GLY A 55 -6.12 8.05 -17.01
C GLY A 55 -5.43 9.30 -16.46
N PHE A 56 -6.18 10.12 -15.78
CA PHE A 56 -5.68 11.32 -15.08
C PHE A 56 -6.55 11.68 -13.89
N ALA A 57 -5.96 12.38 -12.92
CA ALA A 57 -6.64 12.98 -11.77
C ALA A 57 -6.74 14.50 -11.97
N ILE A 58 -7.88 15.05 -11.58
CA ILE A 58 -8.14 16.49 -11.57
C ILE A 58 -8.87 16.89 -10.30
N GLU A 59 -8.64 18.11 -9.85
CA GLU A 59 -9.51 18.79 -8.89
C GLU A 59 -10.58 19.56 -9.66
N ALA A 60 -11.83 19.32 -9.35
CA ALA A 60 -12.99 19.97 -9.95
C ALA A 60 -14.16 19.95 -8.96
N PRO A 61 -15.22 20.73 -9.17
CA PRO A 61 -16.42 20.61 -8.35
C PRO A 61 -16.98 19.20 -8.37
N ALA A 62 -17.24 18.59 -7.22
CA ALA A 62 -17.77 17.23 -7.12
C ALA A 62 -19.08 17.03 -7.88
N ALA A 63 -19.90 18.08 -7.99
CA ALA A 63 -21.14 18.09 -8.77
C ALA A 63 -20.92 17.90 -10.28
N ALA A 64 -19.70 18.13 -10.78
CA ALA A 64 -19.35 17.94 -12.20
C ALA A 64 -19.11 16.47 -12.60
N LEU A 65 -19.18 15.52 -11.66
CA LEU A 65 -18.88 14.11 -11.92
C LEU A 65 -19.69 13.52 -13.08
N GLU A 66 -20.97 13.83 -13.18
CA GLU A 66 -21.82 13.30 -14.25
C GLU A 66 -21.48 13.93 -15.62
N ALA A 67 -21.13 15.22 -15.66
CA ALA A 67 -20.62 15.87 -16.87
C ALA A 67 -19.31 15.22 -17.34
N ILE A 68 -18.41 14.93 -16.39
CA ILE A 68 -17.15 14.24 -16.67
C ILE A 68 -17.41 12.84 -17.25
N LYS A 69 -18.28 12.04 -16.60
CA LYS A 69 -18.66 10.70 -17.07
C LYS A 69 -19.26 10.70 -18.46
N GLY A 70 -20.04 11.74 -18.79
CA GLY A 70 -20.66 11.92 -20.12
C GLY A 70 -19.70 12.39 -21.22
N THR A 71 -18.48 12.77 -20.88
CA THR A 71 -17.51 13.30 -21.84
C THR A 71 -16.95 12.20 -22.74
N GLU A 72 -16.93 12.46 -24.05
CA GLU A 72 -16.36 11.53 -25.03
C GLU A 72 -14.87 11.25 -24.72
N GLY A 73 -14.53 9.98 -24.59
CA GLY A 73 -13.18 9.51 -24.26
C GLY A 73 -13.03 9.10 -22.80
N ILE A 74 -13.99 9.40 -21.94
CA ILE A 74 -14.02 8.93 -20.55
C ILE A 74 -14.74 7.57 -20.48
N LYS A 75 -14.05 6.54 -19.97
CA LYS A 75 -14.64 5.21 -19.73
C LYS A 75 -15.33 5.17 -18.37
N THR A 76 -14.69 5.75 -17.36
CA THR A 76 -15.19 5.84 -15.99
C THR A 76 -14.60 7.06 -15.31
N ALA A 77 -15.31 7.60 -14.34
CA ALA A 77 -14.82 8.62 -13.42
C ALA A 77 -15.45 8.41 -12.05
N PHE A 78 -14.72 8.70 -11.01
CA PHE A 78 -15.17 8.58 -9.62
C PHE A 78 -14.55 9.70 -8.78
N ILE A 79 -15.14 9.97 -7.64
CA ILE A 79 -14.59 10.89 -6.66
C ILE A 79 -13.54 10.13 -5.86
N GLU A 80 -12.38 10.73 -5.73
CA GLU A 80 -11.30 10.23 -4.90
C GLU A 80 -11.76 9.98 -3.46
N ARG A 81 -11.31 8.87 -2.90
CA ARG A 81 -11.54 8.54 -1.51
C ARG A 81 -10.29 8.82 -0.70
N HIS A 82 -10.49 9.26 0.53
CA HIS A 82 -9.44 9.37 1.52
C HIS A 82 -9.69 8.33 2.60
N HIS A 83 -8.67 7.53 2.86
CA HIS A 83 -8.72 6.42 3.79
C HIS A 83 -7.86 6.74 5.01
N LYS A 84 -8.26 6.29 6.17
CA LYS A 84 -7.38 6.27 7.33
C LYS A 84 -6.54 4.99 7.27
N PRO A 85 -5.22 5.06 7.52
CA PRO A 85 -4.43 3.86 7.70
C PRO A 85 -5.07 2.96 8.75
N MET A 86 -5.10 1.65 8.50
CA MET A 86 -5.55 0.66 9.48
C MET A 86 -4.46 0.45 10.55
N VAL A 87 -4.04 1.53 11.16
CA VAL A 87 -3.10 1.50 12.27
C VAL A 87 -3.88 1.07 13.50
N VAL A 88 -3.52 -0.05 14.09
CA VAL A 88 -3.94 -0.35 15.46
C VAL A 88 -3.28 0.72 16.32
N ASP A 89 -4.05 1.59 16.95
CA ASP A 89 -3.54 2.52 17.93
C ASP A 89 -2.81 1.70 19.00
N GLY A 90 -1.49 1.61 18.89
CA GLY A 90 -0.64 0.86 19.80
C GLY A 90 -0.62 1.43 21.22
N ASP A 91 -1.35 2.51 21.44
CA ASP A 91 -1.47 3.20 22.71
C ASP A 91 -2.92 3.22 23.25
N THR A 92 -3.74 2.24 22.89
CA THR A 92 -4.73 1.83 23.87
C THR A 92 -3.94 1.15 24.96
N GLY A 93 -3.41 1.99 25.86
CA GLY A 93 -2.74 1.53 27.04
C GLY A 93 -3.62 0.49 27.73
N VAL A 94 -3.42 -0.76 27.36
CA VAL A 94 -3.66 -1.84 28.26
C VAL A 94 -2.57 -1.68 29.31
N ALA A 95 -2.73 -0.62 30.08
CA ALA A 95 -2.05 -0.47 31.36
C ALA A 95 -2.34 -1.74 32.14
N GLY A 96 -1.39 -2.66 32.10
CA GLY A 96 -1.49 -3.91 32.83
C GLY A 96 -1.16 -5.18 32.07
N VAL A 97 -0.70 -5.13 30.80
CA VAL A 97 0.00 -6.29 30.22
C VAL A 97 1.49 -6.26 30.57
N ASP A 98 1.83 -5.79 31.76
CA ASP A 98 3.12 -6.10 32.40
C ASP A 98 3.27 -7.58 32.80
N ALA A 99 2.28 -8.36 32.47
CA ALA A 99 2.38 -9.79 32.48
C ALA A 99 2.62 -10.29 31.05
N VAL A 100 3.67 -9.83 30.40
CA VAL A 100 4.40 -10.70 29.49
C VAL A 100 4.74 -11.91 30.35
N ASN A 101 3.94 -12.96 30.21
CA ASN A 101 4.22 -14.20 30.91
C ASN A 101 5.65 -14.59 30.52
N PRO A 102 6.64 -14.57 31.44
CA PRO A 102 8.02 -14.93 31.11
C PRO A 102 8.14 -16.39 30.65
N GLU A 103 7.09 -17.20 30.77
CA GLU A 103 6.96 -18.52 30.16
C GLU A 103 6.51 -18.47 28.70
N LEU A 104 6.04 -17.33 28.19
CA LEU A 104 5.80 -17.09 26.75
C LEU A 104 7.13 -16.78 26.08
N LYS A 105 8.08 -17.70 26.16
CA LYS A 105 9.31 -17.63 25.40
C LYS A 105 8.98 -17.88 23.93
N ASN A 106 8.62 -16.79 23.25
CA ASN A 106 9.08 -16.50 21.92
C ASN A 106 8.97 -17.62 20.88
N GLY A 107 7.77 -18.11 20.64
CA GLY A 107 7.50 -18.54 19.28
C GLY A 107 7.50 -17.28 18.40
N SER A 108 8.67 -16.85 17.90
CA SER A 108 8.68 -15.74 16.96
C SER A 108 7.81 -16.10 15.76
N SER A 109 7.17 -15.14 15.14
CA SER A 109 6.41 -15.37 13.90
C SER A 109 7.25 -16.07 12.83
N LEU A 110 8.56 -15.87 12.84
CA LEU A 110 9.53 -16.56 11.98
C LEU A 110 9.63 -18.07 12.29
N GLU A 111 9.52 -18.48 13.54
CA GLU A 111 9.51 -19.89 13.94
C GLU A 111 8.17 -20.54 13.61
N MET A 112 7.07 -19.86 13.90
CA MET A 112 5.72 -20.34 13.62
C MET A 112 5.51 -20.59 12.12
N THR A 113 5.95 -19.66 11.29
CA THR A 113 5.87 -19.76 9.82
C THR A 113 7.01 -20.62 9.24
N ARG A 114 7.99 -21.02 10.06
CA ARG A 114 9.23 -21.68 9.65
C ARG A 114 10.09 -20.86 8.68
N ALA A 115 9.91 -19.57 8.61
CA ALA A 115 10.69 -18.69 7.76
C ALA A 115 12.18 -18.67 8.16
N ASN A 116 12.47 -18.86 9.47
CA ASN A 116 13.84 -19.02 9.97
C ASN A 116 14.55 -20.26 9.41
N GLN A 117 13.82 -21.31 9.03
CA GLN A 117 14.34 -22.57 8.47
C GLN A 117 14.53 -22.51 6.95
N THR A 118 13.98 -21.48 6.28
CA THR A 118 14.08 -21.30 4.84
C THR A 118 15.49 -20.80 4.49
N PRO A 119 16.23 -21.45 3.56
CA PRO A 119 17.55 -21.00 3.15
C PRO A 119 17.52 -19.70 2.35
N GLN A 120 16.43 -19.41 1.66
CA GLN A 120 16.24 -18.17 0.91
C GLN A 120 16.04 -17.02 1.89
N LYS A 121 16.84 -15.97 1.73
CA LYS A 121 16.81 -14.78 2.59
C LYS A 121 16.51 -13.50 1.85
N GLY A 122 16.10 -13.62 0.57
CA GLY A 122 15.74 -12.47 -0.26
C GLY A 122 16.89 -11.91 -1.10
N ASP A 123 17.98 -12.67 -1.27
CA ASP A 123 19.08 -12.24 -2.14
C ASP A 123 18.58 -11.94 -3.54
N ASN A 124 19.01 -10.81 -4.10
CA ASN A 124 18.61 -10.32 -5.41
C ASN A 124 17.07 -10.06 -5.56
N GLN A 125 16.35 -9.96 -4.45
CA GLN A 125 14.93 -9.64 -4.43
C GLN A 125 14.69 -8.19 -3.99
N VAL A 126 13.61 -7.61 -4.47
CA VAL A 126 13.16 -6.27 -4.12
C VAL A 126 11.75 -6.34 -3.58
N ILE A 127 11.56 -5.86 -2.37
CA ILE A 127 10.25 -5.73 -1.73
C ILE A 127 9.89 -4.25 -1.68
N GLU A 128 8.75 -3.89 -2.20
CA GLU A 128 8.18 -2.56 -2.06
C GLU A 128 7.17 -2.55 -0.93
N VAL A 129 7.31 -1.62 -0.01
CA VAL A 129 6.35 -1.37 1.08
C VAL A 129 5.62 -0.07 0.76
N ILE A 130 4.33 -0.19 0.49
CA ILE A 130 3.41 0.93 0.29
C ILE A 130 2.70 1.15 1.61
N ASP A 131 3.07 2.24 2.34
CA ASP A 131 2.65 2.43 3.71
C ASP A 131 2.76 3.91 4.16
N THR A 132 2.80 4.15 5.46
CA THR A 132 2.90 5.48 6.11
C THR A 132 4.29 6.12 6.00
N GLY A 133 5.23 5.49 5.31
CA GLY A 133 6.64 5.88 5.27
C GLY A 133 7.51 5.09 6.25
N ILE A 134 8.80 5.43 6.35
CA ILE A 134 9.74 4.75 7.25
C ILE A 134 10.74 5.71 7.89
N GLU A 135 11.21 5.35 9.07
CA GLU A 135 12.45 5.86 9.66
C GLU A 135 13.64 5.08 9.05
N SER A 136 14.18 5.58 7.95
CA SER A 136 15.21 4.88 7.17
C SER A 136 16.55 4.72 7.92
N THR A 137 16.77 5.52 8.98
CA THR A 137 17.96 5.44 9.84
C THR A 137 17.79 4.47 11.01
N HIS A 138 16.61 3.87 11.15
CA HIS A 138 16.34 2.92 12.22
C HIS A 138 17.31 1.73 12.17
N GLN A 139 17.77 1.29 13.35
CA GLN A 139 18.75 0.20 13.47
C GLN A 139 18.36 -1.11 12.79
N ALA A 140 17.06 -1.35 12.60
CA ALA A 140 16.55 -2.52 11.88
C ALA A 140 17.07 -2.63 10.43
N PHE A 141 17.49 -1.51 9.82
CA PHE A 141 17.95 -1.44 8.44
C PHE A 141 19.47 -1.17 8.34
N SER A 142 20.21 -1.24 9.46
CA SER A 142 21.63 -0.88 9.55
C SER A 142 22.61 -2.00 9.18
N GLY A 143 22.12 -3.20 8.86
CA GLY A 143 22.97 -4.33 8.51
C GLY A 143 23.69 -4.13 7.17
N SER A 144 24.91 -4.67 7.05
CA SER A 144 25.66 -4.62 5.79
C SER A 144 24.95 -5.39 4.68
N MET A 145 25.08 -4.88 3.46
CA MET A 145 24.69 -5.55 2.22
C MET A 145 25.90 -5.97 1.35
N ASP A 146 27.12 -5.88 1.90
CA ASP A 146 28.35 -6.12 1.12
C ASP A 146 28.44 -7.54 0.53
N ASP A 147 27.99 -8.52 1.30
CA ASP A 147 27.99 -9.94 0.90
C ASP A 147 26.65 -10.41 0.31
N VAL A 148 25.74 -9.46 0.03
CA VAL A 148 24.41 -9.75 -0.48
C VAL A 148 24.34 -9.40 -1.95
N SER A 149 23.77 -10.29 -2.77
CA SER A 149 23.46 -9.96 -4.15
C SER A 149 22.31 -8.96 -4.20
N VAL A 150 22.58 -7.76 -4.71
CA VAL A 150 21.62 -6.68 -4.86
C VAL A 150 21.25 -6.48 -6.33
N ARG A 151 19.99 -6.15 -6.60
CA ARG A 151 19.49 -5.92 -7.96
C ARG A 151 19.60 -4.47 -8.39
N LEU A 152 19.37 -3.54 -7.45
CA LEU A 152 19.34 -2.11 -7.71
C LEU A 152 20.55 -1.44 -7.07
N SER A 153 21.49 -1.00 -7.90
CA SER A 153 22.56 -0.08 -7.50
C SER A 153 22.06 1.36 -7.53
N GLN A 154 22.85 2.29 -6.99
CA GLN A 154 22.53 3.73 -7.09
C GLN A 154 22.36 4.17 -8.55
N HIS A 155 23.23 3.71 -9.43
CA HIS A 155 23.15 4.03 -10.86
C HIS A 155 21.86 3.49 -11.50
N ASP A 156 21.47 2.24 -11.17
CA ASP A 156 20.23 1.66 -11.68
C ASP A 156 19.02 2.49 -11.24
N VAL A 157 19.01 2.98 -10.01
CA VAL A 157 17.95 3.83 -9.47
C VAL A 157 17.90 5.19 -10.15
N GLU A 158 19.04 5.82 -10.42
CA GLU A 158 19.10 7.10 -11.16
C GLU A 158 18.51 6.97 -12.56
N VAL A 159 18.85 5.89 -13.28
CA VAL A 159 18.28 5.58 -14.59
C VAL A 159 16.78 5.32 -14.47
N LEU A 160 16.38 4.49 -13.51
CA LEU A 160 15.00 4.13 -13.28
C LEU A 160 14.13 5.33 -12.93
N ALA A 161 14.56 6.18 -12.00
CA ALA A 161 13.83 7.39 -11.59
C ALA A 161 13.49 8.29 -12.78
N SER A 162 14.41 8.40 -13.77
CA SER A 162 14.15 9.19 -14.97
C SER A 162 13.00 8.65 -15.85
N GLN A 163 12.62 7.40 -15.67
CA GLN A 163 11.57 6.70 -16.42
C GLN A 163 10.23 6.66 -15.69
N LEU A 164 10.23 6.93 -14.39
CA LEU A 164 9.01 6.94 -13.58
C LEU A 164 8.05 8.04 -14.04
N SER A 165 6.76 7.81 -13.87
CA SER A 165 5.74 8.81 -14.14
C SER A 165 5.61 9.81 -13.01
N HIS A 166 5.71 9.35 -11.77
CA HIS A 166 5.42 10.08 -10.54
C HIS A 166 6.67 10.30 -9.69
N GLY A 167 7.38 9.25 -9.32
CA GLY A 167 8.51 9.27 -8.39
C GLY A 167 9.85 9.73 -8.98
N LYS A 168 9.86 10.62 -9.97
CA LYS A 168 11.08 11.07 -10.67
C LYS A 168 12.14 11.70 -9.76
N THR A 169 11.71 12.30 -8.67
CA THR A 169 12.56 12.97 -7.69
C THR A 169 12.83 12.10 -6.45
N GLY A 170 12.51 10.80 -6.53
CA GLY A 170 12.80 9.85 -5.48
C GLY A 170 14.29 9.73 -5.18
N ALA A 171 14.60 9.31 -3.97
CA ALA A 171 15.97 9.30 -3.47
C ALA A 171 16.52 7.88 -3.30
N TYR A 172 17.81 7.74 -3.56
CA TYR A 172 18.60 6.58 -3.13
C TYR A 172 19.15 6.84 -1.72
N ILE A 173 18.89 5.94 -0.77
CA ILE A 173 19.41 6.04 0.60
C ILE A 173 20.70 5.21 0.74
N ASN A 174 20.62 3.91 0.46
CA ASN A 174 21.74 2.98 0.51
C ASN A 174 21.41 1.66 -0.23
N ALA A 175 22.31 0.70 -0.22
CA ALA A 175 22.11 -0.60 -0.89
C ALA A 175 20.92 -1.41 -0.32
N LYS A 176 20.56 -1.21 0.96
CA LYS A 176 19.38 -1.83 1.59
C LYS A 176 18.09 -1.16 1.18
N ILE A 177 18.10 0.17 1.09
CA ILE A 177 16.95 1.00 0.74
C ILE A 177 17.32 1.81 -0.52
N PRO A 178 17.24 1.18 -1.71
CA PRO A 178 17.71 1.79 -2.95
C PRO A 178 16.78 2.88 -3.47
N PHE A 179 15.50 2.89 -3.11
CA PHE A 179 14.57 3.90 -3.60
C PHE A 179 13.50 4.22 -2.56
N VAL A 180 13.26 5.52 -2.38
CA VAL A 180 12.18 6.05 -1.55
C VAL A 180 11.48 7.19 -2.27
N PHE A 181 10.16 7.28 -2.14
CA PHE A 181 9.37 8.41 -2.61
C PHE A 181 8.06 8.54 -1.84
N ASP A 182 7.67 9.79 -1.57
CA ASP A 182 6.38 10.15 -0.98
C ASP A 182 5.41 10.51 -2.11
N TYR A 183 4.51 9.59 -2.42
CA TYR A 183 3.49 9.77 -3.45
C TYR A 183 2.32 10.64 -2.99
N ALA A 184 2.13 10.77 -1.68
CA ALA A 184 1.08 11.62 -1.11
C ALA A 184 1.46 13.10 -1.22
N ASP A 185 2.66 13.46 -0.77
CA ASP A 185 3.11 14.86 -0.72
C ASP A 185 4.08 15.22 -1.86
N ASN A 186 4.37 14.24 -2.75
CA ASN A 186 5.13 14.39 -4.00
C ASN A 186 6.57 14.87 -3.79
N ASP A 187 7.28 14.27 -2.84
CA ASP A 187 8.68 14.55 -2.53
C ASP A 187 9.45 13.26 -2.15
N ALA A 188 10.71 13.41 -1.70
CA ALA A 188 11.54 12.28 -1.28
C ALA A 188 11.60 12.10 0.25
N ASN A 189 10.82 12.87 1.01
CA ASN A 189 10.77 12.74 2.46
C ASN A 189 9.77 11.67 2.89
N VAL A 190 10.28 10.48 3.18
CA VAL A 190 9.45 9.36 3.62
C VAL A 190 9.46 9.15 5.13
N LEU A 191 9.95 10.14 5.90
CA LEU A 191 9.88 10.08 7.35
C LEU A 191 8.41 10.16 7.79
N PRO A 192 7.97 9.30 8.70
CA PRO A 192 6.64 9.41 9.26
C PRO A 192 6.51 10.72 10.05
N THR A 193 5.52 11.53 9.75
CA THR A 193 5.27 12.75 10.52
C THR A 193 4.43 12.45 11.76
N SER A 194 4.82 13.06 12.85
CA SER A 194 4.52 12.68 14.22
C SER A 194 3.13 13.04 14.76
N THR A 195 2.15 13.28 13.94
CA THR A 195 0.87 13.73 14.49
C THR A 195 0.03 12.61 15.11
N LYS A 196 0.26 11.35 14.77
CA LYS A 196 -0.30 10.15 15.43
C LYS A 196 0.42 8.93 14.88
N ASP A 197 1.33 8.38 15.67
CA ASP A 197 1.90 7.03 15.53
C ASP A 197 2.02 6.48 14.08
N LEU A 198 2.71 7.24 13.24
CA LEU A 198 2.96 6.83 11.85
C LEU A 198 4.18 5.90 11.73
N SER A 199 4.60 5.28 12.84
CA SER A 199 5.67 4.26 12.86
C SER A 199 5.29 2.97 12.14
N HIS A 200 4.03 2.83 11.73
CA HIS A 200 3.46 1.62 11.14
C HIS A 200 4.29 1.11 9.96
N GLY A 201 4.60 1.95 8.98
CA GLY A 201 5.40 1.53 7.83
C GLY A 201 6.83 1.11 8.19
N THR A 202 7.46 1.74 9.20
CA THR A 202 8.76 1.31 9.74
C THR A 202 8.66 -0.11 10.32
N HIS A 203 7.61 -0.39 11.09
CA HIS A 203 7.35 -1.70 11.68
C HIS A 203 7.10 -2.77 10.61
N VAL A 204 6.22 -2.49 9.66
CA VAL A 204 5.90 -3.38 8.53
C VAL A 204 7.16 -3.69 7.71
N ALA A 205 7.93 -2.67 7.34
CA ALA A 205 9.18 -2.83 6.59
C ALA A 205 10.21 -3.66 7.37
N ALA A 206 10.30 -3.47 8.69
CA ALA A 206 11.22 -4.25 9.54
C ALA A 206 10.81 -5.72 9.63
N ILE A 207 9.52 -6.04 9.78
CA ILE A 207 9.02 -7.42 9.75
C ILE A 207 9.39 -8.10 8.43
N ALA A 208 9.29 -7.39 7.32
CA ALA A 208 9.61 -7.92 6.00
C ALA A 208 11.13 -8.07 5.80
N THR A 209 11.92 -7.04 6.10
CA THR A 209 13.28 -6.92 5.56
C THR A 209 14.38 -6.56 6.55
N ALA A 210 14.13 -6.44 7.86
CA ALA A 210 15.16 -6.05 8.82
C ALA A 210 16.39 -6.93 8.73
N ASN A 211 17.58 -6.31 8.68
CA ASN A 211 18.88 -6.98 8.61
C ASN A 211 19.87 -6.49 9.66
N GLY A 212 19.48 -5.58 10.54
CA GLY A 212 20.32 -4.97 11.58
C GLY A 212 19.65 -4.91 12.95
N GLY A 213 20.41 -4.51 13.96
CA GLY A 213 19.93 -4.45 15.33
C GLY A 213 19.57 -5.84 15.89
N GLU A 214 18.56 -5.85 16.77
CA GLU A 214 18.05 -7.09 17.38
C GLU A 214 16.89 -7.73 16.58
N VAL A 215 16.41 -7.04 15.56
CA VAL A 215 15.26 -7.48 14.76
C VAL A 215 15.74 -8.16 13.49
N ARG A 216 15.11 -9.28 13.15
CA ARG A 216 15.37 -9.99 11.89
C ARG A 216 14.06 -10.10 11.10
N GLY A 217 14.07 -9.57 9.89
CA GLY A 217 12.95 -9.71 8.97
C GLY A 217 12.88 -11.09 8.33
N THR A 218 11.77 -11.35 7.66
CA THR A 218 11.55 -12.62 6.95
C THR A 218 12.51 -12.76 5.75
N ALA A 219 12.80 -11.66 5.05
CA ALA A 219 13.72 -11.59 3.91
C ALA A 219 14.82 -10.54 4.17
N PRO A 220 15.76 -10.80 5.10
CA PRO A 220 16.73 -9.79 5.53
C PRO A 220 17.70 -9.35 4.44
N ASN A 221 17.91 -10.15 3.41
CA ASN A 221 18.80 -9.84 2.29
C ASN A 221 18.07 -9.15 1.11
N ALA A 222 16.74 -9.03 1.16
CA ALA A 222 16.00 -8.29 0.15
C ALA A 222 16.27 -6.78 0.27
N GLN A 223 16.28 -6.11 -0.88
CA GLN A 223 16.25 -4.66 -0.94
C GLN A 223 14.83 -4.14 -0.65
N LEU A 224 14.74 -2.98 -0.04
CA LEU A 224 13.50 -2.35 0.38
C LEU A 224 13.25 -1.08 -0.45
N ILE A 225 12.15 -1.04 -1.17
CA ILE A 225 11.60 0.19 -1.75
C ILE A 225 10.51 0.72 -0.84
N VAL A 226 10.48 2.03 -0.66
CA VAL A 226 9.50 2.70 0.18
C VAL A 226 8.66 3.64 -0.65
N ALA A 227 7.38 3.34 -0.74
CA ALA A 227 6.36 4.20 -1.30
C ALA A 227 5.46 4.73 -0.18
N LYS A 228 5.69 5.96 0.26
CA LYS A 228 4.81 6.61 1.22
C LYS A 228 3.56 7.12 0.50
N VAL A 229 2.39 6.77 1.03
CA VAL A 229 1.08 7.13 0.44
C VAL A 229 0.15 7.82 1.43
N VAL A 230 0.69 8.23 2.56
CA VAL A 230 -0.05 8.88 3.64
C VAL A 230 0.40 10.32 3.76
N HIS A 231 -0.55 11.25 3.69
CA HIS A 231 -0.29 12.68 3.77
C HIS A 231 0.22 13.11 5.13
N ASP A 232 1.23 13.96 5.14
CA ASP A 232 1.81 14.55 6.35
C ASP A 232 0.82 15.47 7.07
N ALA A 233 -0.07 16.11 6.33
CA ALA A 233 -0.97 17.11 6.85
C ALA A 233 -2.07 16.54 7.77
N ASP A 234 -2.62 15.38 7.43
CA ASP A 234 -3.79 14.83 8.12
C ASP A 234 -3.72 13.33 8.43
N GLY A 235 -2.67 12.65 7.96
CA GLY A 235 -2.47 11.22 8.17
C GLY A 235 -3.44 10.34 7.38
N THR A 236 -4.02 10.86 6.29
CA THR A 236 -4.89 10.07 5.41
C THR A 236 -4.14 9.57 4.18
N MET A 237 -4.57 8.45 3.63
CA MET A 237 -4.14 7.93 2.33
C MET A 237 -5.19 8.30 1.29
N SER A 238 -4.75 8.80 0.15
CA SER A 238 -5.64 9.05 -0.99
C SER A 238 -5.56 7.93 -2.03
N ASP A 239 -6.66 7.70 -2.76
CA ASP A 239 -6.68 6.79 -3.91
C ASP A 239 -5.64 7.21 -4.97
N ASP A 240 -5.42 8.53 -5.16
CA ASP A 240 -4.46 9.09 -6.10
C ASP A 240 -3.01 8.70 -5.75
N ALA A 241 -2.61 8.86 -4.48
CA ALA A 241 -1.27 8.48 -4.03
C ALA A 241 -1.01 6.98 -4.19
N LEU A 242 -1.99 6.15 -3.81
CA LEU A 242 -1.89 4.71 -3.96
C LEU A 242 -1.78 4.30 -5.45
N LEU A 243 -2.62 4.85 -6.31
CA LEU A 243 -2.58 4.57 -7.75
C LEU A 243 -1.25 5.01 -8.37
N ALA A 244 -0.67 6.13 -7.93
CA ALA A 244 0.61 6.61 -8.42
C ALA A 244 1.76 5.68 -8.04
N ALA A 245 1.80 5.17 -6.82
CA ALA A 245 2.77 4.18 -6.39
C ALA A 245 2.66 2.89 -7.20
N LEU A 246 1.44 2.38 -7.39
CA LEU A 246 1.18 1.17 -8.18
C LEU A 246 1.48 1.36 -9.69
N ASP A 247 1.28 2.56 -10.23
CA ASP A 247 1.61 2.87 -11.62
C ASP A 247 3.13 2.85 -11.86
N ASP A 248 3.90 3.46 -10.96
CA ASP A 248 5.36 3.43 -11.00
C ASP A 248 5.94 2.05 -10.69
N ALA A 249 5.27 1.24 -9.87
CA ALA A 249 5.70 -0.14 -9.57
C ALA A 249 5.84 -1.01 -10.83
N LEU A 250 5.07 -0.74 -11.89
CA LEU A 250 5.20 -1.42 -13.18
C LEU A 250 6.52 -1.08 -13.92
N ILE A 251 7.14 0.02 -13.59
CA ILE A 251 8.47 0.42 -14.10
C ILE A 251 9.57 -0.08 -13.17
N ILE A 252 9.40 0.10 -11.86
CA ILE A 252 10.33 -0.33 -10.81
C ILE A 252 10.47 -1.85 -10.80
N LYS A 253 9.37 -2.58 -10.98
CA LYS A 253 9.26 -4.04 -10.99
C LYS A 253 9.81 -4.67 -9.71
N PRO A 254 9.27 -4.33 -8.54
CA PRO A 254 9.56 -5.10 -7.35
C PRO A 254 9.08 -6.55 -7.54
N ASP A 255 9.67 -7.50 -6.83
CA ASP A 255 9.20 -8.89 -6.85
C ASP A 255 7.90 -9.03 -6.05
N VAL A 256 7.83 -8.27 -4.97
CA VAL A 256 6.70 -8.26 -4.04
C VAL A 256 6.36 -6.83 -3.65
N ILE A 257 5.08 -6.51 -3.66
CA ILE A 257 4.51 -5.31 -3.02
C ILE A 257 3.79 -5.75 -1.76
N ASN A 258 4.01 -5.04 -0.65
CA ASN A 258 3.24 -5.20 0.57
C ASN A 258 2.41 -3.95 0.83
N ILE A 259 1.10 -4.14 1.03
CA ILE A 259 0.14 -3.09 1.37
C ILE A 259 -0.53 -3.49 2.68
N SER A 260 -0.11 -2.86 3.79
CA SER A 260 -0.71 -3.06 5.10
C SER A 260 -1.66 -1.93 5.46
N LEU A 261 -2.32 -1.38 4.48
CA LEU A 261 -3.29 -0.30 4.52
C LEU A 261 -4.55 -0.71 3.79
N GLY A 262 -5.67 -0.08 4.08
CA GLY A 262 -6.89 -0.32 3.34
C GLY A 262 -8.18 0.01 4.10
N ASP A 263 -9.29 -0.42 3.55
CA ASP A 263 -10.62 -0.26 4.13
C ASP A 263 -11.08 -1.52 4.86
N ASP A 264 -12.05 -1.36 5.77
CA ASP A 264 -12.59 -2.44 6.60
C ASP A 264 -13.27 -3.55 5.82
N SER A 265 -13.86 -3.20 4.69
CA SER A 265 -14.51 -4.15 3.80
C SER A 265 -14.34 -3.74 2.35
N GLY A 266 -14.01 -4.70 1.50
CA GLY A 266 -13.81 -4.47 0.08
C GLY A 266 -14.78 -5.28 -0.76
N MET A 267 -15.21 -4.70 -1.88
CA MET A 267 -16.00 -5.37 -2.89
C MET A 267 -15.17 -5.49 -4.17
N SER A 268 -14.45 -6.60 -4.30
CA SER A 268 -13.59 -6.88 -5.47
C SER A 268 -14.35 -7.04 -6.79
N SER A 269 -15.67 -7.06 -6.73
CA SER A 269 -16.52 -7.43 -7.86
C SER A 269 -17.07 -6.25 -8.64
N GLU A 270 -16.70 -5.03 -8.34
CA GLU A 270 -17.09 -3.91 -9.19
C GLU A 270 -16.44 -4.07 -10.56
N ALA A 271 -17.25 -4.58 -11.49
CA ALA A 271 -16.86 -4.66 -12.88
C ALA A 271 -16.52 -3.25 -13.37
N GLY A 272 -15.26 -3.01 -13.66
CA GLY A 272 -14.77 -1.70 -14.08
C GLY A 272 -14.07 -0.89 -13.00
N SER A 273 -13.81 -1.44 -11.82
CA SER A 273 -12.91 -0.82 -10.85
C SER A 273 -11.53 -0.64 -11.46
N ILE A 274 -11.01 0.59 -11.41
CA ILE A 274 -9.66 0.92 -11.89
C ILE A 274 -8.61 0.11 -11.11
N PHE A 275 -8.80 -0.06 -9.81
CA PHE A 275 -7.89 -0.83 -8.95
C PHE A 275 -7.82 -2.31 -9.37
N ALA A 276 -8.95 -2.91 -9.76
CA ALA A 276 -8.96 -4.28 -10.27
C ALA A 276 -8.10 -4.42 -11.54
N ASP A 277 -8.17 -3.46 -12.46
CA ASP A 277 -7.35 -3.45 -13.67
C ASP A 277 -5.86 -3.22 -13.33
N VAL A 278 -5.54 -2.34 -12.38
CA VAL A 278 -4.18 -2.06 -11.91
C VAL A 278 -3.56 -3.30 -11.26
N TYR A 279 -4.23 -3.92 -10.29
CA TYR A 279 -3.70 -5.13 -9.62
C TYR A 279 -3.54 -6.30 -10.61
N LYS A 280 -4.44 -6.41 -11.58
CA LYS A 280 -4.30 -7.38 -12.65
C LYS A 280 -3.09 -7.10 -13.54
N ALA A 281 -2.79 -5.84 -13.84
CA ALA A 281 -1.60 -5.45 -14.61
C ALA A 281 -0.32 -5.80 -13.84
N LEU A 282 -0.26 -5.54 -12.53
CA LEU A 282 0.87 -5.93 -11.67
C LEU A 282 1.07 -7.45 -11.66
N ALA A 283 0.00 -8.23 -11.48
CA ALA A 283 0.07 -9.68 -11.52
C ALA A 283 0.57 -10.20 -12.87
N HIS A 284 0.11 -9.62 -13.98
CA HIS A 284 0.60 -9.97 -15.32
C HIS A 284 2.07 -9.57 -15.55
N ALA A 285 2.56 -8.56 -14.85
CA ALA A 285 3.97 -8.17 -14.85
C ALA A 285 4.85 -9.10 -13.98
N GLY A 286 4.24 -10.06 -13.27
CA GLY A 286 4.93 -10.99 -12.38
C GLY A 286 5.18 -10.43 -10.98
N ILE A 287 4.51 -9.34 -10.61
CA ILE A 287 4.61 -8.70 -9.29
C ILE A 287 3.56 -9.30 -8.38
N THR A 288 3.99 -9.83 -7.23
CA THR A 288 3.07 -10.35 -6.21
C THR A 288 2.65 -9.23 -5.28
N VAL A 289 1.35 -8.99 -5.14
CA VAL A 289 0.82 -8.03 -4.19
C VAL A 289 0.26 -8.77 -2.97
N ASN A 290 0.87 -8.53 -1.81
CA ASN A 290 0.36 -8.97 -0.52
C ASN A 290 -0.41 -7.81 0.11
N ALA A 291 -1.64 -8.07 0.53
CA ALA A 291 -2.48 -7.08 1.16
C ALA A 291 -3.05 -7.61 2.48
N ALA A 292 -3.03 -6.78 3.52
CA ALA A 292 -3.61 -7.12 4.81
C ALA A 292 -5.12 -7.34 4.68
N SER A 293 -5.62 -8.42 5.27
CA SER A 293 -7.06 -8.74 5.26
C SER A 293 -7.92 -7.75 6.05
N GLY A 294 -7.30 -6.90 6.85
CA GLY A 294 -7.95 -5.88 7.63
C GLY A 294 -8.06 -6.24 9.12
N ASN A 295 -8.44 -5.25 9.92
CA ASN A 295 -8.61 -5.36 11.37
C ASN A 295 -10.09 -5.40 11.78
N ALA A 296 -11.00 -5.15 10.84
CA ALA A 296 -12.42 -5.18 11.09
C ALA A 296 -12.94 -6.60 11.05
N PHE A 297 -13.57 -7.04 12.15
CA PHE A 297 -14.25 -8.32 12.20
C PHE A 297 -15.63 -8.25 11.53
N SER A 298 -16.28 -7.10 11.57
CA SER A 298 -17.64 -6.91 11.12
C SER A 298 -17.86 -5.48 10.67
N THR A 299 -18.75 -5.26 9.71
CA THR A 299 -19.26 -3.92 9.36
C THR A 299 -20.26 -3.37 10.38
N ALA A 300 -20.64 -4.21 11.36
CA ALA A 300 -21.57 -3.85 12.41
C ALA A 300 -20.90 -3.06 13.54
N TYR A 301 -21.72 -2.68 14.52
CA TYR A 301 -21.28 -2.03 15.75
C TYR A 301 -20.22 -2.87 16.49
N GLY A 302 -19.17 -2.21 16.94
CA GLY A 302 -18.10 -2.82 17.74
C GLY A 302 -16.93 -3.35 16.90
N ASN A 303 -16.84 -3.01 15.62
CA ASN A 303 -15.61 -3.30 14.87
C ASN A 303 -14.45 -2.39 15.29
N ASN A 304 -13.23 -2.86 15.09
CA ASN A 304 -12.02 -2.21 15.59
C ASN A 304 -11.57 -1.00 14.74
N SER A 305 -12.16 -0.79 13.58
CA SER A 305 -11.81 0.32 12.70
C SER A 305 -12.32 1.67 13.20
N GLY A 306 -13.17 1.69 14.22
CA GLY A 306 -13.89 2.88 14.66
C GLY A 306 -14.94 3.38 13.66
N GLN A 307 -15.18 2.63 12.59
CA GLN A 307 -16.19 2.95 11.57
C GLN A 307 -17.50 2.17 11.79
N ASN A 308 -17.93 2.13 13.03
CA ASN A 308 -19.16 1.44 13.39
C ASN A 308 -20.34 1.89 12.54
N LYS A 309 -21.02 0.92 11.95
CA LYS A 309 -22.30 1.11 11.26
C LYS A 309 -23.39 0.42 12.07
N PRO A 310 -23.79 1.00 13.22
CA PRO A 310 -24.64 0.34 14.21
C PRO A 310 -26.05 -0.01 13.71
N PHE A 311 -26.45 0.60 12.62
CA PHE A 311 -27.78 0.42 12.06
C PHE A 311 -27.77 -0.35 10.71
N ALA A 312 -26.68 -1.05 10.40
CA ALA A 312 -26.69 -1.93 9.25
C ALA A 312 -27.74 -3.02 9.46
N SER A 313 -28.70 -3.12 8.52
CA SER A 313 -29.79 -4.10 8.62
C SER A 313 -29.31 -5.54 8.39
N ASP A 314 -28.18 -5.67 7.76
CA ASP A 314 -27.50 -6.97 7.48
C ASP A 314 -25.99 -6.74 7.60
N PRO A 315 -25.44 -6.80 8.83
CA PRO A 315 -24.02 -6.56 9.06
C PRO A 315 -23.23 -7.77 8.55
N ASP A 316 -22.30 -7.53 7.64
CA ASP A 316 -21.33 -8.54 7.25
C ASP A 316 -20.42 -8.88 8.42
N THR A 317 -20.15 -10.16 8.60
CA THR A 317 -19.22 -10.69 9.59
C THR A 317 -18.06 -11.40 8.90
N GLY A 318 -16.87 -11.32 9.49
CA GLY A 318 -15.67 -11.88 8.87
C GLY A 318 -15.30 -11.13 7.58
N THR A 319 -15.28 -9.79 7.65
CA THR A 319 -15.02 -8.93 6.50
C THR A 319 -13.61 -9.08 5.99
N LEU A 320 -13.45 -9.00 4.68
CA LEU A 320 -12.17 -8.91 4.00
C LEU A 320 -11.99 -7.49 3.51
N GLY A 321 -10.92 -6.84 3.93
CA GLY A 321 -10.61 -5.46 3.57
C GLY A 321 -10.23 -5.27 2.12
N GLU A 322 -10.32 -4.05 1.61
CA GLU A 322 -9.72 -3.62 0.35
C GLU A 322 -8.31 -3.08 0.66
N PRO A 323 -7.22 -3.44 -0.06
CA PRO A 323 -7.22 -4.12 -1.36
C PRO A 323 -7.09 -5.66 -1.31
N ALA A 324 -7.17 -6.31 -0.17
CA ALA A 324 -7.05 -7.77 -0.07
C ALA A 324 -8.17 -8.53 -0.80
N SER A 325 -9.32 -7.89 -0.98
CA SER A 325 -10.48 -8.47 -1.67
C SER A 325 -10.30 -8.62 -3.19
N TYR A 326 -9.29 -7.99 -3.80
CA TYR A 326 -9.05 -8.14 -5.25
C TYR A 326 -8.43 -9.51 -5.57
N LYS A 327 -8.96 -10.18 -6.62
CA LYS A 327 -8.56 -11.54 -7.02
C LYS A 327 -7.09 -11.69 -7.40
N SER A 328 -6.44 -10.60 -7.81
CA SER A 328 -5.03 -10.60 -8.20
C SER A 328 -4.09 -10.44 -7.01
N ASN A 329 -4.62 -10.15 -5.83
CA ASN A 329 -3.86 -9.92 -4.61
C ASN A 329 -3.88 -11.16 -3.71
N LEU A 330 -2.84 -11.31 -2.93
CA LEU A 330 -2.76 -12.30 -1.87
C LEU A 330 -3.25 -11.67 -0.56
N ALA A 331 -4.44 -12.07 -0.12
CA ALA A 331 -5.00 -11.65 1.16
C ALA A 331 -4.26 -12.33 2.32
N VAL A 332 -3.72 -11.54 3.24
CA VAL A 332 -2.97 -12.04 4.39
C VAL A 332 -3.72 -11.70 5.67
N ALA A 333 -4.24 -12.72 6.32
CA ALA A 333 -4.89 -12.61 7.63
C ALA A 333 -3.90 -12.90 8.75
N SER A 334 -4.11 -12.27 9.89
CA SER A 334 -3.36 -12.56 11.11
C SER A 334 -3.74 -13.92 11.67
N VAL A 335 -2.79 -14.55 12.35
CA VAL A 335 -3.00 -15.76 13.15
C VAL A 335 -2.31 -15.57 14.49
N ASP A 336 -3.02 -15.91 15.55
CA ASP A 336 -2.43 -15.91 16.89
C ASP A 336 -1.50 -17.13 17.05
N SER A 337 -0.33 -16.89 17.60
CA SER A 337 0.53 -17.99 18.04
C SER A 337 -0.13 -18.68 19.24
N GLN A 338 -0.14 -20.01 19.25
CA GLN A 338 -0.65 -20.78 20.39
C GLN A 338 0.07 -20.44 21.71
N ASP A 339 1.29 -19.95 21.63
CA ASP A 339 2.11 -19.57 22.76
C ASP A 339 1.81 -18.14 23.24
N THR A 340 1.06 -17.36 22.49
CA THR A 340 0.76 -15.95 22.79
C THR A 340 -0.68 -15.73 23.24
N LEU A 341 -1.57 -16.71 23.13
CA LEU A 341 -2.93 -16.56 23.63
C LEU A 341 -2.93 -16.36 25.14
N PRO A 342 -3.41 -15.21 25.64
CA PRO A 342 -3.60 -15.03 27.06
C PRO A 342 -4.60 -16.07 27.57
N TYR A 343 -4.42 -16.53 28.79
CA TYR A 343 -5.34 -17.49 29.38
C TYR A 343 -5.72 -17.09 30.81
N VAL A 344 -6.95 -17.42 31.16
CA VAL A 344 -7.42 -17.36 32.55
C VAL A 344 -7.23 -18.75 33.15
N ARG A 345 -6.66 -18.82 34.36
CA ARG A 345 -6.63 -20.05 35.14
C ARG A 345 -7.93 -20.19 35.97
N LEU A 346 -8.63 -21.27 35.74
CA LEU A 346 -9.72 -21.71 36.57
C LEU A 346 -9.33 -23.05 37.22
N GLY A 347 -8.79 -22.99 38.44
CA GLY A 347 -8.14 -24.13 39.06
C GLY A 347 -6.93 -24.57 38.27
N ASP A 348 -6.89 -25.84 37.85
CA ASP A 348 -5.80 -26.42 37.06
C ASP A 348 -6.01 -26.26 35.51
N HIS A 349 -7.12 -25.65 35.10
CA HIS A 349 -7.44 -25.48 33.68
C HIS A 349 -6.98 -24.12 33.19
N LYS A 350 -6.27 -24.13 32.05
CA LYS A 350 -5.94 -22.92 31.27
C LYS A 350 -7.04 -22.75 30.23
N ILE A 351 -7.78 -21.65 30.31
CA ILE A 351 -8.80 -21.30 29.32
C ILE A 351 -8.21 -20.16 28.48
N PRO A 352 -7.79 -20.43 27.24
CA PRO A 352 -7.32 -19.37 26.35
C PRO A 352 -8.48 -18.44 26.02
N TYR A 353 -8.20 -17.16 25.92
CA TYR A 353 -9.15 -16.18 25.42
C TYR A 353 -8.44 -15.27 24.42
N ALA A 354 -9.15 -14.88 23.38
CA ALA A 354 -8.72 -13.79 22.53
C ALA A 354 -9.10 -12.48 23.24
N THR A 355 -8.14 -11.61 23.45
CA THR A 355 -8.48 -10.22 23.77
C THR A 355 -9.03 -9.62 22.48
N ALA A 356 -10.25 -9.11 22.51
CA ALA A 356 -10.66 -8.16 21.51
C ALA A 356 -9.63 -7.02 21.57
N ILE A 357 -8.88 -6.84 20.51
CA ILE A 357 -8.03 -5.67 20.35
C ILE A 357 -9.03 -4.56 20.06
N ASP A 358 -9.27 -3.70 21.05
CA ASP A 358 -10.04 -2.48 20.86
C ASP A 358 -9.22 -1.47 20.06
#